data_96d70dd89c35cd0d15cad9624fc2b720
#
_entry.id   96d70dd89c35cd0d15cad9624fc2b720
#
_cell.length_a   1.000
_cell.length_b   1.000
_cell.length_c   1.000
_cell.angle_alpha   90.00
_cell.angle_beta   90.00
_cell.angle_gamma   90.00
#
_symmetry.space_group_name_H-M   'P 1'
#
loop_
_entity.id
_entity.type
_entity.pdbx_description
1 polymer ?
#
loop_
_entity_poly.entity_id
_entity_poly.type
_entity_poly.pdbx_seq_one_letter_code
_entity_poly.pdbx_strand_id
1 'polypeptide(L)'
;DPAYVTLAGRPVLMIFGPRYFTGAQWSAIRSGTPNPPWLFGLPHLSQSAGLDGVFGWPPVSGGKEIPRATWLSYLEQLRSHERFIPVVFPGFHDIYREARLHDSYGFIDSRGGSTFKETLSLALEGRSQIVQIATWNDYGEGTMIEPTVRNGYRYLEMVQAELPTQGAFTPEDLRLPVKLYTLRKQVAGDATLTAR
;
A
#
# COMPACT_ATOMS: atom_id res chain seq x y z
N ASP A 1 21.64 -1.43 1.19
CA ASP A 1 21.11 -2.00 -0.04
C ASP A 1 20.71 -0.86 -0.98
N PRO A 2 21.24 -0.78 -2.22
CA PRO A 2 20.93 0.28 -3.18
C PRO A 2 19.47 0.28 -3.66
N ALA A 3 18.75 -0.83 -3.48
CA ALA A 3 17.33 -0.93 -3.81
C ALA A 3 16.40 -0.43 -2.69
N TYR A 4 16.95 -0.06 -1.53
CA TYR A 4 16.11 0.43 -0.43
C TYR A 4 15.60 1.84 -0.72
N VAL A 5 14.32 2.09 -0.42
CA VAL A 5 13.67 3.37 -0.67
C VAL A 5 14.31 4.47 0.18
N THR A 6 14.75 5.52 -0.49
CA THR A 6 15.34 6.71 0.15
C THR A 6 14.61 7.98 -0.28
N LEU A 7 14.60 8.97 0.60
CA LEU A 7 14.12 10.33 0.33
C LEU A 7 15.23 11.31 0.72
N ALA A 8 15.68 12.11 -0.24
CA ALA A 8 16.84 13.01 -0.08
C ALA A 8 18.08 12.31 0.55
N GLY A 9 18.40 11.10 0.05
CA GLY A 9 19.55 10.31 0.50
C GLY A 9 19.42 9.62 1.86
N ARG A 10 18.29 9.75 2.54
CA ARG A 10 18.00 9.08 3.82
C ARG A 10 17.01 7.94 3.63
N PRO A 11 17.21 6.79 4.29
CA PRO A 11 16.24 5.69 4.25
C PRO A 11 14.86 6.13 4.74
N VAL A 12 13.81 5.53 4.20
CA VAL A 12 12.42 5.76 4.64
C VAL A 12 11.96 4.56 5.46
N LEU A 13 11.45 4.82 6.67
CA LEU A 13 10.86 3.81 7.53
C LEU A 13 9.41 4.19 7.87
N MET A 14 8.47 3.35 7.46
CA MET A 14 7.05 3.50 7.78
C MET A 14 6.72 2.62 8.99
N ILE A 15 6.14 3.22 10.02
CA ILE A 15 5.89 2.57 11.31
C ILE A 15 4.38 2.60 11.59
N PHE A 16 3.73 1.46 11.46
CA PHE A 16 2.29 1.34 11.63
C PHE A 16 1.85 1.58 13.08
N GLY A 17 2.60 1.08 14.05
CA GLY A 17 2.31 1.20 15.48
C GLY A 17 3.44 1.87 16.30
N PRO A 18 3.73 3.18 16.10
CA PRO A 18 4.89 3.83 16.72
C PRO A 18 4.79 4.00 18.25
N ARG A 19 3.66 3.71 18.86
CA ARG A 19 3.42 3.90 20.31
C ARG A 19 4.19 2.95 21.21
N TYR A 20 4.84 1.92 20.67
CA TYR A 20 5.70 1.03 21.45
C TYR A 20 6.87 1.78 22.09
N PHE A 21 7.39 2.80 21.42
CA PHE A 21 8.41 3.70 21.95
C PHE A 21 7.84 5.11 22.13
N THR A 22 8.31 5.78 23.18
CA THR A 22 8.06 7.21 23.38
C THR A 22 8.82 8.05 22.35
N GLY A 23 8.43 9.31 22.16
CA GLY A 23 9.15 10.23 21.27
C GLY A 23 10.63 10.40 21.66
N ALA A 24 10.95 10.41 22.96
CA ALA A 24 12.33 10.46 23.44
C ALA A 24 13.13 9.21 23.06
N GLN A 25 12.52 8.02 23.14
CA GLN A 25 13.16 6.77 22.70
C GLN A 25 13.36 6.73 21.19
N TRP A 26 12.38 7.17 20.38
CA TRP A 26 12.56 7.33 18.95
C TRP A 26 13.70 8.28 18.61
N SER A 27 13.80 9.41 19.32
CA SER A 27 14.90 10.37 19.16
C SER A 27 16.26 9.74 19.49
N ALA A 28 16.36 8.98 20.57
CA ALA A 28 17.58 8.28 20.94
C ALA A 28 18.00 7.21 19.91
N ILE A 29 17.05 6.42 19.41
CA ILE A 29 17.31 5.44 18.36
C ILE A 29 17.88 6.13 17.11
N ARG A 30 17.29 7.24 16.70
CA ARG A 30 17.75 8.01 15.53
C ARG A 30 19.17 8.58 15.75
N SER A 31 19.42 9.15 16.91
CA SER A 31 20.73 9.74 17.22
C SER A 31 21.85 8.70 17.24
N GLY A 32 21.54 7.44 17.55
CA GLY A 32 22.49 6.33 17.50
C GLY A 32 22.71 5.73 16.11
N THR A 33 22.01 6.23 15.09
CA THR A 33 22.06 5.67 13.72
C THR A 33 22.91 6.59 12.83
N PRO A 34 23.99 6.10 12.18
CA PRO A 34 24.88 6.94 11.34
C PRO A 34 24.17 7.66 10.20
N ASN A 35 23.18 7.02 9.57
CA ASN A 35 22.31 7.61 8.57
C ASN A 35 20.85 7.42 9.01
N PRO A 36 20.32 8.31 9.87
CA PRO A 36 19.02 8.11 10.49
C PRO A 36 17.91 8.17 9.45
N PRO A 37 16.98 7.20 9.46
CA PRO A 37 15.88 7.18 8.50
C PRO A 37 14.92 8.35 8.72
N TRP A 38 14.17 8.70 7.67
CA TRP A 38 12.92 9.41 7.81
C TRP A 38 11.88 8.47 8.42
N LEU A 39 11.25 8.88 9.52
CA LEU A 39 10.24 8.10 10.22
C LEU A 39 8.85 8.63 9.88
N PHE A 40 8.02 7.78 9.29
CA PHE A 40 6.64 8.08 8.99
C PHE A 40 5.70 7.21 9.82
N GLY A 41 4.60 7.76 10.32
CA GLY A 41 3.58 7.02 11.03
C GLY A 41 2.17 7.38 10.57
N LEU A 42 1.17 6.67 11.07
CA LEU A 42 -0.23 7.04 10.83
C LEU A 42 -0.51 8.44 11.40
N PRO A 43 -1.36 9.28 10.76
CA PRO A 43 -1.53 10.68 11.14
C PRO A 43 -1.86 10.90 12.61
N HIS A 44 -2.75 10.06 13.18
CA HIS A 44 -3.17 10.17 14.58
C HIS A 44 -2.12 9.69 15.61
N LEU A 45 -0.99 9.11 15.15
CA LEU A 45 0.09 8.59 15.99
C LEU A 45 1.40 9.34 15.81
N SER A 46 1.60 9.96 14.65
CA SER A 46 2.87 10.55 14.23
C SER A 46 3.34 11.66 15.17
N GLN A 47 2.45 12.60 15.54
CA GLN A 47 2.80 13.73 16.37
C GLN A 47 3.23 13.30 17.79
N SER A 48 2.49 12.38 18.42
CA SER A 48 2.80 11.91 19.77
C SER A 48 4.10 11.10 19.85
N ALA A 49 4.50 10.47 18.76
CA ALA A 49 5.75 9.73 18.65
C ALA A 49 6.94 10.58 18.15
N GLY A 50 6.73 11.85 17.81
CA GLY A 50 7.79 12.73 17.30
C GLY A 50 8.38 12.26 15.97
N LEU A 51 7.55 11.73 15.08
CA LEU A 51 7.97 11.25 13.76
C LEU A 51 8.10 12.41 12.77
N ASP A 52 8.81 12.17 11.67
CA ASP A 52 9.13 13.21 10.67
C ASP A 52 7.96 13.49 9.73
N GLY A 53 7.05 12.52 9.54
CA GLY A 53 5.94 12.66 8.62
C GLY A 53 4.84 11.66 8.86
N VAL A 54 3.88 11.63 7.94
CA VAL A 54 2.72 10.75 8.00
C VAL A 54 2.61 9.90 6.74
N PHE A 55 2.03 8.70 6.87
CA PHE A 55 1.57 7.93 5.73
C PHE A 55 0.09 7.58 5.88
N GLY A 56 -0.60 7.46 4.75
CA GLY A 56 -2.01 7.13 4.75
C GLY A 56 -2.29 5.64 4.93
N TRP A 57 -3.50 5.34 5.36
CA TRP A 57 -4.10 3.98 5.36
C TRP A 57 -5.58 4.11 5.01
N PRO A 58 -6.27 3.07 4.49
CA PRO A 58 -7.70 3.14 4.27
C PRO A 58 -8.44 3.64 5.53
N PRO A 59 -9.18 4.76 5.46
CA PRO A 59 -9.72 5.43 6.66
C PRO A 59 -11.04 4.80 7.11
N VAL A 60 -10.97 3.55 7.58
CA VAL A 60 -12.13 2.81 8.08
C VAL A 60 -12.24 2.90 9.59
N SER A 61 -13.46 3.01 10.10
CA SER A 61 -13.75 3.01 11.53
C SER A 61 -15.25 2.80 11.80
N GLY A 62 -15.56 2.27 12.99
CA GLY A 62 -16.93 2.20 13.49
C GLY A 62 -17.83 1.16 12.82
N GLY A 63 -17.27 0.24 12.04
CA GLY A 63 -18.00 -0.89 11.44
C GLY A 63 -19.04 -0.49 10.39
N LYS A 64 -18.93 0.69 9.81
CA LYS A 64 -19.91 1.25 8.85
C LYS A 64 -19.26 1.54 7.51
N GLU A 65 -20.11 1.77 6.51
CA GLU A 65 -19.67 2.32 5.24
C GLU A 65 -19.10 3.72 5.43
N ILE A 66 -17.94 3.94 4.85
CA ILE A 66 -17.28 5.25 4.79
C ILE A 66 -17.63 5.91 3.46
N PRO A 67 -18.45 6.97 3.47
CA PRO A 67 -18.84 7.67 2.26
C PRO A 67 -17.63 8.24 1.51
N ARG A 68 -17.76 8.34 0.19
CA ARG A 68 -16.71 8.90 -0.67
C ARG A 68 -16.21 10.27 -0.18
N ALA A 69 -17.11 11.17 0.19
CA ALA A 69 -16.74 12.50 0.69
C ALA A 69 -15.84 12.43 1.94
N THR A 70 -16.09 11.45 2.82
CA THR A 70 -15.31 11.27 4.06
C THR A 70 -13.89 10.83 3.78
N TRP A 71 -13.69 9.79 2.95
CA TRP A 71 -12.33 9.35 2.66
C TRP A 71 -11.59 10.32 1.73
N LEU A 72 -12.26 11.10 0.86
CA LEU A 72 -11.64 12.20 0.13
C LEU A 72 -11.13 13.29 1.08
N SER A 73 -11.96 13.72 2.03
CA SER A 73 -11.54 14.71 3.03
C SER A 73 -10.34 14.22 3.85
N TYR A 74 -10.29 12.94 4.18
CA TYR A 74 -9.12 12.34 4.83
C TYR A 74 -7.86 12.42 3.95
N LEU A 75 -7.95 12.11 2.66
CA LEU A 75 -6.81 12.20 1.74
C LEU A 75 -6.33 13.66 1.57
N GLU A 76 -7.24 14.62 1.56
CA GLU A 76 -6.90 16.06 1.55
C GLU A 76 -6.18 16.47 2.84
N GLN A 77 -6.67 16.05 3.99
CA GLN A 77 -6.01 16.30 5.27
C GLN A 77 -4.61 15.66 5.31
N LEU A 78 -4.46 14.44 4.80
CA LEU A 78 -3.16 13.80 4.70
C LEU A 78 -2.17 14.64 3.87
N ARG A 79 -2.62 15.18 2.74
CA ARG A 79 -1.83 16.04 1.85
C ARG A 79 -1.44 17.40 2.47
N SER A 80 -2.13 17.85 3.50
CA SER A 80 -1.81 19.10 4.19
C SER A 80 -0.56 19.01 5.09
N HIS A 81 -0.11 17.82 5.43
CA HIS A 81 1.12 17.63 6.19
C HIS A 81 2.35 18.02 5.36
N GLU A 82 3.37 18.56 6.03
CA GLU A 82 4.63 18.95 5.37
C GLU A 82 5.30 17.76 4.66
N ARG A 83 5.35 16.62 5.35
CA ARG A 83 5.85 15.35 4.79
C ARG A 83 4.77 14.29 4.91
N PHE A 84 4.37 13.77 3.77
CA PHE A 84 3.36 12.72 3.73
C PHE A 84 3.64 11.72 2.62
N ILE A 85 3.19 10.48 2.82
CA ILE A 85 3.14 9.43 1.80
C ILE A 85 1.66 9.16 1.55
N PRO A 86 1.13 9.48 0.35
CA PRO A 86 -0.26 9.21 0.01
C PRO A 86 -0.54 7.72 -0.04
N VAL A 87 -1.79 7.35 0.20
CA VAL A 87 -2.26 5.97 0.10
C VAL A 87 -3.23 5.79 -1.06
N VAL A 88 -3.03 4.71 -1.80
CA VAL A 88 -3.93 4.21 -2.84
C VAL A 88 -4.55 2.90 -2.35
N PHE A 89 -5.86 2.74 -2.50
CA PHE A 89 -6.57 1.54 -2.08
C PHE A 89 -7.72 1.21 -3.03
N PRO A 90 -8.01 -0.09 -3.26
CA PRO A 90 -9.10 -0.50 -4.17
C PRO A 90 -10.50 -0.36 -3.55
N GLY A 91 -10.58 -0.29 -2.26
CA GLY A 91 -11.71 -0.34 -1.38
C GLY A 91 -11.28 -0.96 -0.06
N PHE A 92 -12.23 -1.28 0.80
CA PHE A 92 -12.00 -1.98 2.07
C PHE A 92 -13.24 -2.81 2.42
N HIS A 93 -13.05 -4.06 2.73
CA HIS A 93 -14.14 -4.94 3.21
C HIS A 93 -13.53 -6.08 4.01
N ASP A 94 -13.43 -5.89 5.31
CA ASP A 94 -12.83 -6.90 6.17
C ASP A 94 -13.79 -8.06 6.47
N ILE A 95 -13.19 -9.21 6.83
CA ILE A 95 -13.88 -10.44 7.21
C ILE A 95 -13.73 -10.74 8.71
N TYR A 96 -13.32 -9.77 9.52
CA TYR A 96 -12.98 -10.00 10.92
C TYR A 96 -14.16 -10.47 11.75
N ARG A 97 -15.37 -9.94 11.49
CA ARG A 97 -16.59 -10.39 12.16
C ARG A 97 -16.96 -11.82 11.78
N GLU A 98 -16.91 -12.15 10.49
CA GLU A 98 -17.19 -13.49 9.96
C GLU A 98 -16.17 -14.51 10.48
N ALA A 99 -14.91 -14.10 10.58
CA ALA A 99 -13.81 -14.89 11.14
C ALA A 99 -13.87 -14.97 12.69
N ARG A 100 -14.79 -14.27 13.35
CA ARG A 100 -14.96 -14.21 14.81
C ARG A 100 -13.70 -13.71 15.55
N LEU A 101 -12.96 -12.79 14.95
CA LEU A 101 -11.78 -12.18 15.56
C LEU A 101 -12.16 -10.95 16.37
N HIS A 102 -12.87 -10.01 15.75
CA HIS A 102 -13.41 -8.79 16.35
C HIS A 102 -14.47 -8.19 15.42
N ASP A 103 -15.08 -7.08 15.82
CA ASP A 103 -15.99 -6.34 14.95
C ASP A 103 -15.27 -5.77 13.72
N SER A 104 -16.03 -5.64 12.61
CA SER A 104 -15.51 -5.01 11.39
C SER A 104 -15.04 -3.57 11.67
N TYR A 105 -13.95 -3.19 11.04
CA TYR A 105 -13.50 -1.79 11.05
C TYR A 105 -14.38 -0.88 10.19
N GLY A 106 -15.02 -1.42 9.15
CA GLY A 106 -15.89 -0.67 8.25
C GLY A 106 -15.79 -1.11 6.81
N PHE A 107 -16.36 -0.32 5.94
CA PHE A 107 -16.47 -0.64 4.53
C PHE A 107 -16.20 0.59 3.65
N ILE A 108 -15.40 0.43 2.59
CA ILE A 108 -15.24 1.39 1.50
C ILE A 108 -15.55 0.66 0.20
N ASP A 109 -16.60 1.09 -0.51
CA ASP A 109 -16.98 0.48 -1.77
C ASP A 109 -15.88 0.66 -2.83
N SER A 110 -15.51 -0.43 -3.49
CA SER A 110 -14.57 -0.43 -4.61
C SER A 110 -15.12 0.27 -5.85
N ARG A 111 -16.44 0.44 -5.94
CA ARG A 111 -17.14 1.03 -7.08
C ARG A 111 -16.68 0.45 -8.43
N GLY A 112 -16.50 -0.87 -8.45
CA GLY A 112 -16.02 -1.58 -9.63
C GLY A 112 -14.60 -1.22 -10.07
N GLY A 113 -13.76 -0.74 -9.15
CA GLY A 113 -12.38 -0.29 -9.39
C GLY A 113 -12.22 1.23 -9.48
N SER A 114 -13.33 1.99 -9.50
CA SER A 114 -13.27 3.47 -9.58
C SER A 114 -12.62 4.08 -8.33
N THR A 115 -12.77 3.46 -7.16
CA THR A 115 -12.10 3.90 -5.92
C THR A 115 -10.58 3.82 -6.05
N PHE A 116 -10.06 2.72 -6.62
CA PHE A 116 -8.63 2.59 -6.87
C PHE A 116 -8.11 3.63 -7.86
N LYS A 117 -8.80 3.79 -9.00
CA LYS A 117 -8.42 4.77 -10.01
C LYS A 117 -8.37 6.19 -9.44
N GLU A 118 -9.38 6.58 -8.66
CA GLU A 118 -9.48 7.90 -8.07
C GLU A 118 -8.39 8.15 -7.01
N THR A 119 -8.15 7.20 -6.12
CA THR A 119 -7.08 7.31 -5.12
C THR A 119 -5.69 7.32 -5.76
N LEU A 120 -5.48 6.57 -6.85
CA LEU A 120 -4.23 6.57 -7.61
C LEU A 120 -4.00 7.92 -8.29
N SER A 121 -4.98 8.47 -9.00
CA SER A 121 -4.86 9.80 -9.63
C SER A 121 -4.54 10.87 -8.59
N LEU A 122 -5.27 10.91 -7.47
CA LEU A 122 -5.02 11.87 -6.39
C LEU A 122 -3.61 11.71 -5.79
N ALA A 123 -3.11 10.49 -5.64
CA ALA A 123 -1.79 10.26 -5.12
C ALA A 123 -0.70 10.78 -6.08
N LEU A 124 -0.88 10.57 -7.38
CA LEU A 124 0.06 11.00 -8.43
C LEU A 124 0.04 12.51 -8.69
N GLU A 125 -1.10 13.19 -8.48
CA GLU A 125 -1.21 14.66 -8.55
C GLU A 125 -0.46 15.35 -7.40
N GLY A 126 -0.09 14.61 -6.37
CA GLY A 126 0.59 15.13 -5.19
C GLY A 126 2.06 15.43 -5.42
N ARG A 127 2.65 16.14 -4.46
CA ARG A 127 4.09 16.46 -4.41
C ARG A 127 4.96 15.34 -3.81
N SER A 128 4.37 14.25 -3.38
CA SER A 128 5.11 13.14 -2.77
C SER A 128 5.88 12.36 -3.83
N GLN A 129 7.14 12.03 -3.54
CA GLN A 129 7.98 11.19 -4.39
C GLN A 129 7.72 9.70 -4.18
N ILE A 130 6.93 9.35 -3.18
CA ILE A 130 6.60 7.98 -2.79
C ILE A 130 5.08 7.86 -2.74
N VAL A 131 4.55 6.82 -3.36
CA VAL A 131 3.14 6.44 -3.28
C VAL A 131 3.05 5.06 -2.66
N GLN A 132 2.19 4.92 -1.64
CA GLN A 132 1.90 3.64 -1.02
C GLN A 132 0.63 3.05 -1.62
N ILE A 133 0.64 1.77 -1.94
CA ILE A 133 -0.56 1.01 -2.27
C ILE A 133 -0.89 0.06 -1.11
N ALA A 134 -2.05 0.22 -0.53
CA ALA A 134 -2.57 -0.66 0.50
C ALA A 134 -3.73 -1.47 -0.09
N THR A 135 -3.49 -2.78 -0.41
CA THR A 135 -2.32 -3.62 -0.15
C THR A 135 -2.01 -4.51 -1.35
N TRP A 136 -0.90 -5.27 -1.30
CA TRP A 136 -0.65 -6.28 -2.34
C TRP A 136 -1.63 -7.45 -2.21
N ASN A 137 -1.69 -8.10 -1.03
CA ASN A 137 -2.39 -9.36 -0.84
C ASN A 137 -3.12 -9.50 0.52
N ASP A 138 -3.61 -8.38 1.09
CA ASP A 138 -4.44 -8.48 2.29
C ASP A 138 -5.87 -8.86 1.95
N TYR A 139 -6.12 -10.17 2.00
CA TYR A 139 -7.45 -10.74 1.78
C TYR A 139 -8.37 -10.57 3.00
N GLY A 140 -7.78 -10.41 4.20
CA GLY A 140 -8.53 -10.18 5.43
C GLY A 140 -9.26 -8.84 5.43
N GLU A 141 -8.66 -7.82 4.81
CA GLU A 141 -9.23 -6.49 4.66
C GLU A 141 -9.86 -6.23 3.27
N GLY A 142 -9.74 -7.18 2.34
CA GLY A 142 -10.26 -7.04 0.98
C GLY A 142 -9.58 -5.94 0.17
N THR A 143 -8.39 -5.52 0.58
CA THR A 143 -7.62 -4.43 -0.04
C THR A 143 -6.62 -4.90 -1.09
N MET A 144 -6.62 -6.19 -1.42
CA MET A 144 -5.65 -6.80 -2.33
C MET A 144 -5.75 -6.24 -3.75
N ILE A 145 -4.58 -5.97 -4.36
CA ILE A 145 -4.45 -5.59 -5.76
C ILE A 145 -3.78 -6.66 -6.62
N GLU A 146 -3.20 -7.70 -6.02
CA GLU A 146 -2.63 -8.80 -6.78
C GLU A 146 -3.70 -9.44 -7.69
N PRO A 147 -3.31 -10.07 -8.80
CA PRO A 147 -4.26 -10.71 -9.70
C PRO A 147 -5.07 -11.82 -9.00
N THR A 148 -6.39 -11.72 -9.08
CA THR A 148 -7.32 -12.70 -8.54
C THR A 148 -8.29 -13.19 -9.60
N VAL A 149 -8.97 -14.30 -9.35
CA VAL A 149 -10.05 -14.79 -10.25
C VAL A 149 -11.14 -13.74 -10.42
N ARG A 150 -11.46 -12.97 -9.37
CA ARG A 150 -12.51 -11.94 -9.37
C ARG A 150 -12.10 -10.68 -10.12
N ASN A 151 -10.88 -10.19 -9.86
CA ASN A 151 -10.43 -8.88 -10.35
C ASN A 151 -9.55 -8.97 -11.59
N GLY A 152 -9.07 -10.17 -11.97
CA GLY A 152 -8.07 -10.30 -13.01
C GLY A 152 -6.84 -9.43 -12.71
N TYR A 153 -6.31 -8.80 -13.73
CA TYR A 153 -5.14 -7.89 -13.64
C TYR A 153 -5.54 -6.41 -13.53
N ARG A 154 -6.82 -6.12 -13.34
CA ARG A 154 -7.40 -4.76 -13.39
C ARG A 154 -6.58 -3.70 -12.67
N TYR A 155 -6.21 -3.94 -11.42
CA TYR A 155 -5.49 -2.94 -10.62
C TYR A 155 -4.06 -2.73 -11.10
N LEU A 156 -3.38 -3.78 -11.52
CA LEU A 156 -2.03 -3.68 -12.08
C LEU A 156 -2.04 -2.96 -13.43
N GLU A 157 -3.05 -3.21 -14.26
CA GLU A 157 -3.25 -2.53 -15.55
C GLU A 157 -3.51 -1.03 -15.33
N MET A 158 -4.28 -0.65 -14.29
CA MET A 158 -4.48 0.75 -13.92
C MET A 158 -3.16 1.41 -13.48
N VAL A 159 -2.37 0.74 -12.65
CA VAL A 159 -1.05 1.25 -12.24
C VAL A 159 -0.12 1.43 -13.45
N GLN A 160 -0.08 0.42 -14.33
CA GLN A 160 0.77 0.45 -15.53
C GLN A 160 0.38 1.60 -16.47
N ALA A 161 -0.93 1.90 -16.59
CA ALA A 161 -1.42 2.98 -17.45
C ALA A 161 -1.08 4.37 -16.93
N GLU A 162 -0.99 4.55 -15.62
CA GLU A 162 -0.75 5.86 -15.00
C GLU A 162 0.74 6.15 -14.75
N LEU A 163 1.57 5.12 -14.64
CA LEU A 163 3.01 5.29 -14.39
C LEU A 163 3.77 5.35 -15.72
N PRO A 164 4.63 6.36 -15.91
CA PRO A 164 5.50 6.41 -17.09
C PRO A 164 6.50 5.25 -17.01
N THR A 165 6.30 4.26 -17.85
CA THR A 165 7.22 3.11 -17.95
C THR A 165 8.40 3.46 -18.86
N GLN A 166 9.62 3.22 -18.39
CA GLN A 166 10.79 3.24 -19.27
C GLN A 166 10.78 1.94 -20.08
N GLY A 167 10.16 1.98 -21.26
CA GLY A 167 10.09 0.85 -22.17
C GLY A 167 8.67 0.54 -22.64
N ALA A 168 8.58 -0.28 -23.67
CA ALA A 168 7.32 -0.69 -24.28
C ALA A 168 6.72 -1.89 -23.51
N PHE A 169 6.34 -1.70 -22.25
CA PHE A 169 5.61 -2.73 -21.49
C PHE A 169 4.13 -2.68 -21.85
N THR A 170 3.55 -3.85 -22.07
CA THR A 170 2.13 -4.05 -22.41
C THR A 170 1.38 -4.72 -21.25
N PRO A 171 0.05 -4.69 -21.23
CA PRO A 171 -0.72 -5.46 -20.25
C PRO A 171 -0.42 -6.97 -20.28
N GLU A 172 0.05 -7.51 -21.41
CA GLU A 172 0.46 -8.92 -21.49
C GLU A 172 1.70 -9.24 -20.65
N ASP A 173 2.61 -8.27 -20.47
CA ASP A 173 3.80 -8.45 -19.65
C ASP A 173 3.46 -8.69 -18.18
N LEU A 174 2.35 -8.13 -17.69
CA LEU A 174 1.84 -8.37 -16.33
C LEU A 174 1.48 -9.84 -16.09
N ARG A 175 1.25 -10.61 -17.16
CA ARG A 175 0.86 -12.03 -17.10
C ARG A 175 2.06 -12.98 -17.10
N LEU A 176 3.26 -12.47 -17.42
CA LEU A 176 4.48 -13.29 -17.51
C LEU A 176 4.83 -14.03 -16.21
N PRO A 177 4.72 -13.42 -15.00
CA PRO A 177 5.01 -14.15 -13.77
C PRO A 177 4.12 -15.38 -13.56
N VAL A 178 2.81 -15.25 -13.87
CA VAL A 178 1.87 -16.37 -13.76
C VAL A 178 2.13 -17.44 -14.83
N LYS A 179 2.43 -17.02 -16.07
CA LYS A 179 2.82 -17.94 -17.14
C LYS A 179 4.08 -18.73 -16.75
N LEU A 180 5.10 -18.03 -16.22
CA LEU A 180 6.33 -18.69 -15.76
C LEU A 180 6.08 -19.66 -14.59
N TYR A 181 5.25 -19.24 -13.61
CA TYR A 181 4.86 -20.11 -12.50
C TYR A 181 4.18 -21.39 -13.01
N THR A 182 3.22 -21.26 -13.92
CA THR A 182 2.49 -22.39 -14.52
C THR A 182 3.42 -23.34 -15.25
N LEU A 183 4.32 -22.80 -16.08
CA LEU A 183 5.33 -23.60 -16.79
C LEU A 183 6.25 -24.37 -15.82
N ARG A 184 6.73 -23.70 -14.77
CA ARG A 184 7.56 -24.36 -13.73
C ARG A 184 6.82 -25.49 -13.03
N LYS A 185 5.52 -25.32 -12.75
CA LYS A 185 4.70 -26.39 -12.16
C LYS A 185 4.50 -27.57 -13.11
N GLN A 186 4.29 -27.30 -14.39
CA GLN A 186 4.18 -28.35 -15.40
C GLN A 186 5.49 -29.14 -15.54
N VAL A 187 6.63 -28.43 -15.63
CA VAL A 187 7.96 -29.08 -15.72
C VAL A 187 8.27 -29.90 -14.46
N ALA A 188 7.97 -29.36 -13.26
CA ALA A 188 8.20 -30.10 -12.02
C ALA A 188 7.32 -31.35 -11.87
N GLY A 189 6.17 -31.41 -12.56
CA GLY A 189 5.30 -32.59 -12.65
C GLY A 189 5.70 -33.60 -13.74
N ASP A 190 6.61 -33.20 -14.63
CA ASP A 190 7.06 -34.03 -15.76
C ASP A 190 8.51 -34.51 -15.54
N ALA A 191 8.66 -35.77 -15.15
CA ALA A 191 9.98 -36.39 -14.89
C ALA A 191 10.92 -36.38 -16.12
N THR A 192 10.39 -36.24 -17.33
CA THR A 192 11.22 -36.23 -18.56
C THR A 192 11.85 -34.86 -18.80
N LEU A 193 11.24 -33.76 -18.27
CA LEU A 193 11.73 -32.40 -18.41
C LEU A 193 12.66 -31.94 -17.26
N THR A 194 12.62 -32.64 -16.12
CA THR A 194 13.49 -32.34 -14.96
C THR A 194 14.89 -32.94 -15.10
N ALA A 195 15.11 -33.84 -16.05
CA ALA A 195 16.40 -34.58 -16.28
C ALA A 195 17.31 -33.89 -17.34
N ARG A 196 16.98 -32.71 -17.80
CA ARG A 196 17.79 -31.89 -18.72
C ARG A 196 18.15 -30.56 -18.02
#